data_8ecd98957a2682128bb0fc67cd490625
#
_entry.id   8ecd98957a2682128bb0fc67cd490625
#
_cell.length_a   1.000
_cell.length_b   1.000
_cell.length_c   1.000
_cell.angle_alpha   90.00
_cell.angle_beta   90.00
_cell.angle_gamma   90.00
#
_symmetry.space_group_name_H-M   'P 1'
#
loop_
_entity.id
_entity.type
_entity.pdbx_description
1 polymer ?
#
loop_
_entity_poly.entity_id
_entity_poly.type
_entity_poly.pdbx_seq_one_letter_code
_entity_poly.pdbx_strand_id
1 'polypeptide(L)'
;MDLDGLRLETERLVLRPVRGEDFEPWAAFCADPETMVHLGGVQPRAVAWRSLLTVVGAWHVQGYSFFSVFERDSGQWVGRVGPWRPEGWPGTEVGYSLARVAWGRGYATEAAAACIDWAVDHLGWTDIIQTIAPDNLPSQAVARRLGATLRGPCRLPPPYENQPAQLWGQTREQWQRNRLTLRA
;
A
#
# COMPACT_ATOMS: atom_id res chain seq x y z
N MET A 1 -7.48 -8.41 17.64
CA MET A 1 -8.16 -7.35 16.88
C MET A 1 -9.30 -7.98 16.12
N ASP A 2 -10.48 -7.40 16.17
CA ASP A 2 -11.61 -7.83 15.34
C ASP A 2 -11.37 -7.33 13.89
N LEU A 3 -10.96 -8.25 13.01
CA LEU A 3 -10.69 -7.94 11.61
C LEU A 3 -11.97 -7.83 10.77
N ASP A 4 -13.08 -8.39 11.23
CA ASP A 4 -14.34 -8.37 10.49
C ASP A 4 -15.00 -6.99 10.56
N GLY A 5 -14.87 -6.32 11.70
CA GLY A 5 -15.35 -4.96 11.89
C GLY A 5 -14.40 -3.85 11.41
N LEU A 6 -13.13 -4.19 11.10
CA LEU A 6 -12.16 -3.18 10.69
C LEU A 6 -12.43 -2.69 9.26
N ARG A 7 -12.72 -1.40 9.15
CA ARG A 7 -13.02 -0.74 7.89
C ARG A 7 -12.57 0.72 7.94
N LEU A 8 -11.89 1.17 6.89
CA LEU A 8 -11.59 2.58 6.67
C LEU A 8 -12.46 3.07 5.51
N GLU A 9 -13.06 4.23 5.68
CA GLU A 9 -13.89 4.84 4.66
C GLU A 9 -13.37 6.22 4.31
N THR A 10 -13.33 6.51 3.03
CA THR A 10 -12.99 7.82 2.48
C THR A 10 -14.18 8.34 1.66
N GLU A 11 -14.02 9.44 0.96
CA GLU A 11 -15.06 9.98 0.09
C GLU A 11 -15.48 8.97 -0.99
N ARG A 12 -14.49 8.32 -1.63
CA ARG A 12 -14.72 7.46 -2.80
C ARG A 12 -14.36 6.00 -2.61
N LEU A 13 -13.71 5.64 -1.49
CA LEU A 13 -13.13 4.31 -1.28
C LEU A 13 -13.58 3.69 0.04
N VAL A 14 -13.61 2.37 0.03
CA VAL A 14 -13.75 1.52 1.20
C VAL A 14 -12.55 0.60 1.27
N LEU A 15 -11.87 0.55 2.42
CA LEU A 15 -10.73 -0.30 2.67
C LEU A 15 -11.06 -1.28 3.80
N ARG A 16 -10.81 -2.56 3.60
CA ARG A 16 -10.94 -3.59 4.64
C ARG A 16 -9.77 -4.58 4.56
N PRO A 17 -9.46 -5.30 5.65
CA PRO A 17 -8.46 -6.36 5.58
C PRO A 17 -8.70 -7.32 4.41
N VAL A 18 -7.60 -7.76 3.78
CA VAL A 18 -7.67 -8.71 2.66
C VAL A 18 -8.29 -10.02 3.14
N ARG A 19 -9.19 -10.60 2.34
CA ARG A 19 -9.87 -11.87 2.60
C ARG A 19 -9.69 -12.85 1.44
N GLY A 20 -9.97 -14.13 1.67
CA GLY A 20 -9.88 -15.15 0.64
C GLY A 20 -10.78 -14.88 -0.58
N GLU A 21 -11.92 -14.23 -0.39
CA GLU A 21 -12.86 -13.83 -1.44
C GLU A 21 -12.29 -12.79 -2.42
N ASP A 22 -11.23 -12.07 -2.04
CA ASP A 22 -10.56 -11.09 -2.89
C ASP A 22 -9.62 -11.74 -3.92
N PHE A 23 -9.51 -13.06 -3.92
CA PHE A 23 -8.50 -13.75 -4.71
C PHE A 23 -8.65 -13.56 -6.22
N GLU A 24 -9.86 -13.55 -6.75
CA GLU A 24 -10.04 -13.40 -8.20
C GLU A 24 -9.51 -12.06 -8.72
N PRO A 25 -9.92 -10.89 -8.18
CA PRO A 25 -9.34 -9.62 -8.60
C PRO A 25 -7.85 -9.49 -8.25
N TRP A 26 -7.39 -10.07 -7.13
CA TRP A 26 -5.98 -10.13 -6.77
C TRP A 26 -5.13 -10.90 -7.80
N ALA A 27 -5.61 -12.06 -8.24
CA ALA A 27 -4.92 -12.87 -9.25
C ALA A 27 -4.87 -12.16 -10.61
N ALA A 28 -5.96 -11.50 -11.01
CA ALA A 28 -6.01 -10.66 -12.22
C ALA A 28 -5.02 -9.49 -12.14
N PHE A 29 -4.96 -8.81 -11.00
CA PHE A 29 -3.97 -7.76 -10.72
C PHE A 29 -2.53 -8.27 -10.84
N CYS A 30 -2.21 -9.43 -10.26
CA CYS A 30 -0.87 -10.03 -10.32
C CYS A 30 -0.50 -10.55 -11.73
N ALA A 31 -1.47 -10.79 -12.58
CA ALA A 31 -1.25 -11.23 -13.98
C ALA A 31 -1.08 -10.06 -14.97
N ASP A 32 -1.37 -8.82 -14.58
CA ASP A 32 -1.25 -7.65 -15.44
C ASP A 32 0.20 -7.14 -15.49
N PRO A 33 0.88 -7.19 -16.68
CA PRO A 33 2.29 -6.83 -16.77
C PRO A 33 2.57 -5.35 -16.50
N GLU A 34 1.65 -4.45 -16.82
CA GLU A 34 1.82 -3.03 -16.57
C GLU A 34 1.71 -2.72 -15.06
N THR A 35 0.78 -3.37 -14.37
CA THR A 35 0.62 -3.25 -12.94
C THR A 35 1.82 -3.82 -12.18
N MET A 36 2.36 -4.94 -12.66
CA MET A 36 3.41 -5.70 -11.96
C MET A 36 4.84 -5.27 -12.30
N VAL A 37 5.04 -4.30 -13.21
CA VAL A 37 6.37 -3.88 -13.67
C VAL A 37 7.34 -3.50 -12.54
N HIS A 38 6.85 -2.84 -11.49
CA HIS A 38 7.62 -2.45 -10.31
C HIS A 38 7.33 -3.30 -9.06
N LEU A 39 6.63 -4.44 -9.22
CA LEU A 39 6.22 -5.33 -8.13
C LEU A 39 6.80 -6.74 -8.26
N GLY A 40 7.93 -6.86 -8.96
CA GLY A 40 8.61 -8.14 -9.17
C GLY A 40 8.18 -8.90 -10.41
N GLY A 41 7.39 -8.28 -11.30
CA GLY A 41 6.90 -8.86 -12.54
C GLY A 41 5.64 -9.71 -12.37
N VAL A 42 5.10 -10.17 -13.50
CA VAL A 42 3.87 -10.98 -13.57
C VAL A 42 3.99 -12.25 -12.73
N GLN A 43 2.97 -12.55 -11.96
CA GLN A 43 2.92 -13.73 -11.11
C GLN A 43 1.88 -14.74 -11.61
N PRO A 44 2.27 -16.01 -11.77
CA PRO A 44 1.30 -17.09 -11.98
C PRO A 44 0.28 -17.15 -10.83
N ARG A 45 -0.94 -17.62 -11.13
CA ARG A 45 -2.05 -17.69 -10.18
C ARG A 45 -1.68 -18.37 -8.84
N ALA A 46 -0.87 -19.44 -8.87
CA ALA A 46 -0.41 -20.13 -7.67
C ALA A 46 0.54 -19.27 -6.81
N VAL A 47 1.30 -18.36 -7.42
CA VAL A 47 2.16 -17.39 -6.68
C VAL A 47 1.30 -16.28 -6.11
N ALA A 48 0.35 -15.75 -6.90
CA ALA A 48 -0.63 -14.76 -6.44
C ALA A 48 -1.44 -15.26 -5.23
N TRP A 49 -1.83 -16.55 -5.21
CA TRP A 49 -2.48 -17.16 -4.05
C TRP A 49 -1.60 -17.10 -2.80
N ARG A 50 -0.32 -17.49 -2.91
CA ARG A 50 0.61 -17.42 -1.78
C ARG A 50 0.85 -15.98 -1.30
N SER A 51 0.93 -15.01 -2.22
CA SER A 51 1.08 -13.60 -1.86
C SER A 51 -0.13 -13.06 -1.11
N LEU A 52 -1.34 -13.45 -1.50
CA LEU A 52 -2.58 -13.13 -0.76
C LEU A 52 -2.55 -13.72 0.64
N LEU A 53 -2.21 -15.02 0.77
CA LEU A 53 -2.12 -15.69 2.07
C LEU A 53 -1.08 -15.03 2.98
N THR A 54 0.04 -14.54 2.43
CA THR A 54 1.04 -13.78 3.19
C THR A 54 0.43 -12.52 3.80
N VAL A 55 -0.35 -11.77 3.02
CA VAL A 55 -1.01 -10.55 3.49
C VAL A 55 -2.09 -10.86 4.53
N VAL A 56 -2.89 -11.90 4.30
CA VAL A 56 -3.90 -12.36 5.29
C VAL A 56 -3.22 -12.84 6.58
N GLY A 57 -2.15 -13.64 6.46
CA GLY A 57 -1.38 -14.11 7.61
C GLY A 57 -0.76 -12.97 8.41
N ALA A 58 -0.25 -11.94 7.75
CA ALA A 58 0.35 -10.78 8.40
C ALA A 58 -0.67 -10.04 9.30
N TRP A 59 -1.94 -9.93 8.90
CA TRP A 59 -3.01 -9.39 9.75
C TRP A 59 -3.15 -10.15 11.07
N HIS A 60 -3.03 -11.47 11.04
CA HIS A 60 -3.17 -12.30 12.24
C HIS A 60 -1.90 -12.34 13.10
N VAL A 61 -0.71 -12.26 12.48
CA VAL A 61 0.57 -12.40 13.20
C VAL A 61 1.03 -11.07 13.80
N GLN A 62 0.92 -9.97 13.06
CA GLN A 62 1.46 -8.67 13.49
C GLN A 62 0.39 -7.59 13.72
N GLY A 63 -0.88 -7.89 13.43
CA GLY A 63 -2.01 -6.99 13.68
C GLY A 63 -2.21 -5.91 12.61
N TYR A 64 -1.43 -5.92 11.52
CA TYR A 64 -1.58 -5.00 10.39
C TYR A 64 -1.04 -5.63 9.10
N SER A 65 -1.57 -5.19 7.97
CA SER A 65 -1.10 -5.51 6.62
C SER A 65 -1.82 -4.62 5.60
N PHE A 66 -1.70 -4.96 4.31
CA PHE A 66 -2.47 -4.30 3.27
C PHE A 66 -3.97 -4.50 3.47
N PHE A 67 -4.73 -3.45 3.18
CA PHE A 67 -6.17 -3.51 2.98
C PHE A 67 -6.46 -3.79 1.50
N SER A 68 -7.53 -4.53 1.22
CA SER A 68 -8.21 -4.50 -0.06
C SER A 68 -8.96 -3.18 -0.19
N VAL A 69 -8.82 -2.53 -1.33
CA VAL A 69 -9.45 -1.24 -1.63
C VAL A 69 -10.57 -1.43 -2.64
N PHE A 70 -11.73 -0.90 -2.34
CA PHE A 70 -12.92 -0.96 -3.18
C PHE A 70 -13.39 0.46 -3.51
N GLU A 71 -13.80 0.69 -4.75
CA GLU A 71 -14.53 1.89 -5.12
C GLU A 71 -15.93 1.83 -4.48
N ARG A 72 -16.34 2.89 -3.80
CA ARG A 72 -17.55 2.90 -2.98
C ARG A 72 -18.82 2.70 -3.82
N ASP A 73 -18.92 3.38 -4.95
CA ASP A 73 -20.15 3.42 -5.76
C ASP A 73 -20.40 2.11 -6.51
N SER A 74 -19.34 1.48 -7.02
CA SER A 74 -19.43 0.27 -7.82
C SER A 74 -19.20 -1.02 -7.02
N GLY A 75 -18.57 -0.93 -5.84
CA GLY A 75 -18.06 -2.08 -5.10
C GLY A 75 -16.90 -2.80 -5.80
N GLN A 76 -16.33 -2.22 -6.86
CA GLN A 76 -15.23 -2.83 -7.59
C GLN A 76 -13.94 -2.80 -6.76
N TRP A 77 -13.26 -3.95 -6.68
CA TRP A 77 -11.91 -4.02 -6.13
C TRP A 77 -10.94 -3.25 -7.05
N VAL A 78 -10.18 -2.33 -6.49
CA VAL A 78 -9.29 -1.44 -7.25
C VAL A 78 -7.83 -1.55 -6.86
N GLY A 79 -7.50 -2.36 -5.85
CA GLY A 79 -6.12 -2.56 -5.46
C GLY A 79 -5.92 -2.91 -3.99
N ARG A 80 -4.68 -2.75 -3.55
CA ARG A 80 -4.28 -2.93 -2.15
C ARG A 80 -3.45 -1.74 -1.69
N VAL A 81 -3.71 -1.27 -0.47
CA VAL A 81 -2.98 -0.15 0.15
C VAL A 81 -2.89 -0.43 1.65
N GLY A 82 -1.77 -0.13 2.29
CA GLY A 82 -1.72 -0.28 3.74
C GLY A 82 -0.35 -0.43 4.35
N PRO A 83 -0.32 -0.58 5.68
CA PRO A 83 0.90 -0.80 6.45
C PRO A 83 1.61 -2.08 6.04
N TRP A 84 2.93 -1.99 5.88
CA TRP A 84 3.76 -3.13 5.52
C TRP A 84 5.12 -3.05 6.19
N ARG A 85 5.49 -4.08 6.93
CA ARG A 85 6.80 -4.17 7.57
C ARG A 85 7.13 -5.63 7.88
N PRO A 86 7.43 -6.45 6.87
CA PRO A 86 7.94 -7.79 7.11
C PRO A 86 9.34 -7.73 7.71
N GLU A 87 9.84 -8.85 8.19
CA GLU A 87 11.21 -8.96 8.72
C GLU A 87 12.25 -8.47 7.70
N GLY A 88 13.19 -7.65 8.16
CA GLY A 88 14.24 -7.05 7.32
C GLY A 88 13.80 -5.86 6.48
N TRP A 89 12.54 -5.42 6.54
CA TRP A 89 12.08 -4.25 5.79
C TRP A 89 12.71 -2.96 6.32
N PRO A 90 13.03 -1.96 5.46
CA PRO A 90 13.81 -0.78 5.87
C PRO A 90 13.08 0.18 6.83
N GLY A 91 11.79 -0.03 7.10
CA GLY A 91 11.03 0.80 8.03
C GLY A 91 9.53 0.52 7.98
N THR A 92 8.77 1.38 8.64
CA THR A 92 7.30 1.34 8.72
C THR A 92 6.67 1.90 7.45
N GLU A 93 6.45 1.05 6.45
CA GLU A 93 5.95 1.44 5.15
C GLU A 93 4.41 1.51 5.12
N VAL A 94 3.87 2.53 4.46
CA VAL A 94 2.51 2.50 3.90
C VAL A 94 2.64 2.38 2.38
N GLY A 95 2.49 1.15 1.90
CA GLY A 95 2.57 0.82 0.49
C GLY A 95 1.23 0.96 -0.22
N TYR A 96 1.27 1.20 -1.54
CA TYR A 96 0.07 1.30 -2.40
C TYR A 96 0.32 0.67 -3.77
N SER A 97 -0.63 -0.11 -4.21
CA SER A 97 -0.61 -0.76 -5.52
C SER A 97 -2.04 -0.88 -6.03
N LEU A 98 -2.35 -0.20 -7.13
CA LEU A 98 -3.69 -0.17 -7.71
C LEU A 98 -3.73 -0.87 -9.06
N ALA A 99 -4.86 -1.52 -9.33
CA ALA A 99 -5.16 -2.06 -10.64
C ALA A 99 -5.24 -0.94 -11.69
N ARG A 100 -4.85 -1.23 -12.92
CA ARG A 100 -4.74 -0.25 -14.01
C ARG A 100 -6.02 0.56 -14.24
N VAL A 101 -7.17 -0.08 -14.10
CA VAL A 101 -8.50 0.57 -14.22
C VAL A 101 -8.71 1.73 -13.24
N ALA A 102 -7.95 1.76 -12.14
CA ALA A 102 -8.04 2.79 -11.09
C ALA A 102 -6.95 3.88 -11.19
N TRP A 103 -6.04 3.79 -12.19
CA TRP A 103 -4.97 4.77 -12.33
C TRP A 103 -5.49 6.15 -12.78
N GLY A 104 -4.74 7.20 -12.44
CA GLY A 104 -5.08 8.57 -12.82
C GLY A 104 -6.25 9.19 -12.05
N ARG A 105 -6.94 8.43 -11.19
CA ARG A 105 -8.15 8.85 -10.46
C ARG A 105 -7.86 9.44 -9.07
N GLY A 106 -6.60 9.49 -8.63
CA GLY A 106 -6.21 9.97 -7.31
C GLY A 106 -6.39 8.96 -6.17
N TYR A 107 -6.89 7.77 -6.44
CA TYR A 107 -7.23 6.75 -5.44
C TYR A 107 -6.03 6.29 -4.60
N ALA A 108 -4.81 6.21 -5.20
CA ALA A 108 -3.61 5.86 -4.44
C ALA A 108 -3.32 6.87 -3.33
N THR A 109 -3.43 8.16 -3.62
CA THR A 109 -3.23 9.23 -2.62
C THR A 109 -4.30 9.18 -1.54
N GLU A 110 -5.57 9.04 -1.93
CA GLU A 110 -6.71 8.98 -1.01
C GLU A 110 -6.63 7.78 -0.05
N ALA A 111 -6.40 6.58 -0.60
CA ALA A 111 -6.29 5.37 0.20
C ALA A 111 -5.05 5.38 1.10
N ALA A 112 -3.90 5.82 0.58
CA ALA A 112 -2.67 5.90 1.37
C ALA A 112 -2.79 6.93 2.50
N ALA A 113 -3.45 8.06 2.28
CA ALA A 113 -3.70 9.05 3.33
C ALA A 113 -4.52 8.43 4.49
N ALA A 114 -5.59 7.71 4.19
CA ALA A 114 -6.39 7.02 5.20
C ALA A 114 -5.58 5.94 5.94
N CYS A 115 -4.72 5.20 5.23
CA CYS A 115 -3.85 4.20 5.84
C CYS A 115 -2.75 4.81 6.72
N ILE A 116 -2.19 5.97 6.33
CA ILE A 116 -1.21 6.68 7.16
C ILE A 116 -1.88 7.20 8.44
N ASP A 117 -3.07 7.80 8.34
CA ASP A 117 -3.84 8.21 9.53
C ASP A 117 -4.06 7.02 10.46
N TRP A 118 -4.53 5.90 9.91
CA TRP A 118 -4.77 4.70 10.70
C TRP A 118 -3.48 4.16 11.35
N ALA A 119 -2.37 4.13 10.62
CA ALA A 119 -1.08 3.64 11.14
C ALA A 119 -0.53 4.55 12.25
N VAL A 120 -0.67 5.87 12.10
CA VAL A 120 -0.27 6.85 13.14
C VAL A 120 -1.13 6.71 14.39
N ASP A 121 -2.46 6.63 14.21
CA ASP A 121 -3.41 6.67 15.33
C ASP A 121 -3.53 5.33 16.07
N HIS A 122 -3.44 4.19 15.36
CA HIS A 122 -3.67 2.85 15.93
C HIS A 122 -2.40 2.04 16.15
N LEU A 123 -1.39 2.18 15.28
CA LEU A 123 -0.11 1.48 15.42
C LEU A 123 0.96 2.32 16.12
N GLY A 124 0.69 3.61 16.34
CA GLY A 124 1.62 4.52 16.99
C GLY A 124 2.86 4.82 16.13
N TRP A 125 2.80 4.65 14.80
CA TRP A 125 3.94 4.89 13.94
C TRP A 125 4.36 6.36 13.95
N THR A 126 5.65 6.58 14.12
CA THR A 126 6.26 7.93 14.20
C THR A 126 7.04 8.30 12.94
N ASP A 127 7.37 7.30 12.11
CA ASP A 127 8.01 7.48 10.82
C ASP A 127 7.28 6.64 9.78
N ILE A 128 6.96 7.22 8.65
CA ILE A 128 6.23 6.57 7.57
C ILE A 128 7.10 6.62 6.32
N ILE A 129 7.36 5.46 5.74
CA ILE A 129 8.16 5.36 4.53
C ILE A 129 7.36 4.82 3.35
N GLN A 130 7.91 4.99 2.15
CA GLN A 130 7.58 4.27 0.92
C GLN A 130 8.89 3.82 0.25
N THR A 131 8.94 2.57 -0.19
CA THR A 131 10.04 2.05 -1.00
C THR A 131 9.62 2.06 -2.46
N ILE A 132 10.30 2.83 -3.30
CA ILE A 132 9.88 3.12 -4.67
C ILE A 132 11.04 2.90 -5.63
N ALA A 133 10.80 2.19 -6.73
CA ALA A 133 11.78 2.04 -7.79
C ALA A 133 12.14 3.42 -8.39
N PRO A 134 13.43 3.67 -8.73
CA PRO A 134 13.87 4.99 -9.21
C PRO A 134 13.17 5.48 -10.48
N ASP A 135 12.70 4.58 -11.30
CA ASP A 135 11.97 4.84 -12.55
C ASP A 135 10.44 4.85 -12.40
N ASN A 136 9.90 4.55 -11.20
CA ASN A 136 8.47 4.58 -10.92
C ASN A 136 8.00 6.01 -10.60
N LEU A 137 7.98 6.85 -11.62
CA LEU A 137 7.59 8.28 -11.48
C LEU A 137 6.16 8.47 -10.96
N PRO A 138 5.16 7.66 -11.35
CA PRO A 138 3.81 7.77 -10.78
C PRO A 138 3.77 7.56 -9.26
N SER A 139 4.46 6.53 -8.73
CA SER A 139 4.52 6.29 -7.30
C SER A 139 5.26 7.40 -6.54
N GLN A 140 6.34 7.94 -7.12
CA GLN A 140 7.03 9.11 -6.55
C GLN A 140 6.13 10.34 -6.49
N ALA A 141 5.26 10.55 -7.49
CA ALA A 141 4.30 11.64 -7.49
C ALA A 141 3.25 11.47 -6.37
N VAL A 142 2.81 10.24 -6.09
CA VAL A 142 1.93 9.95 -4.94
C VAL A 142 2.67 10.24 -3.63
N ALA A 143 3.90 9.75 -3.45
CA ALA A 143 4.69 10.00 -2.24
C ALA A 143 4.86 11.51 -1.97
N ARG A 144 5.19 12.32 -3.00
CA ARG A 144 5.29 13.79 -2.87
C ARG A 144 3.97 14.44 -2.47
N ARG A 145 2.84 14.02 -3.06
CA ARG A 145 1.51 14.54 -2.67
C ARG A 145 1.18 14.23 -1.21
N LEU A 146 1.59 13.07 -0.72
CA LEU A 146 1.45 12.69 0.70
C LEU A 146 2.42 13.46 1.61
N GLY A 147 3.38 14.22 1.05
CA GLY A 147 4.36 15.01 1.81
C GLY A 147 5.65 14.28 2.13
N ALA A 148 5.85 13.07 1.60
CA ALA A 148 7.10 12.36 1.75
C ALA A 148 8.22 12.99 0.90
N THR A 149 9.44 12.96 1.42
CA THR A 149 10.66 13.42 0.75
C THR A 149 11.61 12.26 0.47
N LEU A 150 12.39 12.37 -0.59
CA LEU A 150 13.43 11.39 -0.92
C LEU A 150 14.54 11.44 0.14
N ARG A 151 14.83 10.29 0.74
CA ARG A 151 15.89 10.12 1.76
C ARG A 151 17.16 9.46 1.20
N GLY A 152 17.08 8.83 0.02
CA GLY A 152 18.21 8.18 -0.63
C GLY A 152 17.92 6.76 -1.10
N PRO A 153 18.93 6.02 -1.58
CA PRO A 153 18.79 4.62 -1.95
C PRO A 153 18.57 3.75 -0.72
N CYS A 154 17.84 2.63 -0.87
CA CYS A 154 17.69 1.61 0.16
C CYS A 154 17.83 0.22 -0.44
N ARG A 155 18.07 -0.77 0.44
CA ARG A 155 18.03 -2.19 0.08
C ARG A 155 16.78 -2.84 0.67
N LEU A 156 16.15 -3.68 -0.13
CA LEU A 156 15.05 -4.52 0.30
C LEU A 156 15.57 -5.91 0.68
N PRO A 157 14.89 -6.63 1.59
CA PRO A 157 15.24 -8.02 1.89
C PRO A 157 14.90 -8.96 0.73
N PRO A 158 15.42 -10.21 0.73
CA PRO A 158 14.98 -11.23 -0.21
C PRO A 158 13.44 -11.37 -0.24
N PRO A 159 12.85 -11.59 -1.41
CA PRO A 159 13.47 -11.83 -2.72
C PRO A 159 13.71 -10.55 -3.55
N TYR A 160 13.71 -9.38 -2.95
CA TYR A 160 13.78 -8.07 -3.64
C TYR A 160 15.16 -7.40 -3.55
N GLU A 161 16.18 -8.08 -3.01
CA GLU A 161 17.51 -7.54 -2.73
C GLU A 161 18.27 -7.01 -3.96
N ASN A 162 17.89 -7.48 -5.14
CA ASN A 162 18.47 -7.06 -6.42
C ASN A 162 17.65 -5.97 -7.14
N GLN A 163 16.54 -5.53 -6.55
CA GLN A 163 15.72 -4.48 -7.13
C GLN A 163 16.20 -3.11 -6.60
N PRO A 164 16.54 -2.16 -7.49
CA PRO A 164 16.87 -0.82 -7.04
C PRO A 164 15.67 -0.15 -6.39
N ALA A 165 15.87 0.39 -5.19
CA ALA A 165 14.82 1.08 -4.46
C ALA A 165 15.32 2.37 -3.84
N GLN A 166 14.44 3.36 -3.79
CA GLN A 166 14.60 4.62 -3.09
C GLN A 166 13.69 4.66 -1.88
N LEU A 167 14.22 5.14 -0.77
CA LEU A 167 13.47 5.41 0.45
C LEU A 167 12.88 6.81 0.37
N TRP A 168 11.58 6.90 0.38
CA TRP A 168 10.81 8.13 0.57
C TRP A 168 10.22 8.09 1.97
N GLY A 169 10.08 9.25 2.63
CA GLY A 169 9.49 9.20 3.96
C GLY A 169 9.20 10.55 4.57
N GLN A 170 8.45 10.49 5.68
CA GLN A 170 8.07 11.64 6.51
C GLN A 170 7.82 11.20 7.93
N THR A 171 8.00 12.13 8.89
CA THR A 171 7.65 11.86 10.29
C THR A 171 6.15 12.05 10.52
N ARG A 172 5.65 11.55 11.68
CA ARG A 172 4.28 11.80 12.15
C ARG A 172 3.94 13.29 12.16
N GLU A 173 4.85 14.13 12.65
CA GLU A 173 4.63 15.57 12.77
C GLU A 173 4.56 16.24 11.39
N GLN A 174 5.38 15.78 10.44
CA GLN A 174 5.30 16.23 9.04
C GLN A 174 3.98 15.80 8.41
N TRP A 175 3.55 14.55 8.61
CA TRP A 175 2.26 14.07 8.15
C TRP A 175 1.10 14.88 8.72
N GLN A 176 1.08 15.10 10.04
CA GLN A 176 0.02 15.87 10.71
C GLN A 176 -0.13 17.30 10.16
N ARG A 177 0.96 17.92 9.76
CA ARG A 177 0.91 19.23 9.06
C ARG A 177 0.40 19.10 7.62
N ASN A 178 0.89 18.11 6.88
CA ASN A 178 0.57 17.93 5.46
C ASN A 178 -0.88 17.47 5.24
N ARG A 179 -1.42 16.62 6.14
CA ARG A 179 -2.80 16.10 6.02
C ARG A 179 -3.86 17.22 6.02
N LEU A 180 -3.59 18.35 6.64
CA LEU A 180 -4.51 19.50 6.63
C LEU A 180 -4.66 20.10 5.23
N THR A 181 -3.59 20.11 4.45
CA THR A 181 -3.61 20.62 3.06
C THR A 181 -4.22 19.64 2.06
N LEU A 182 -4.22 18.34 2.37
CA LEU A 182 -4.85 17.32 1.51
C LEU A 182 -6.38 17.30 1.63
N ARG A 183 -6.93 17.88 2.71
CA ARG A 183 -8.39 17.92 2.97
C ARG A 183 -9.02 19.26 2.57
N ALA A 184 -8.22 20.24 2.21
CA ALA A 184 -8.65 21.55 1.72
C ALA A 184 -8.81 21.56 0.20
#